data_30ec7b1ce2ba81dd7f59c4fb4fbc4da2
#
_entry.id   30ec7b1ce2ba81dd7f59c4fb4fbc4da2
#
_cell.length_a   1.000
_cell.length_b   1.000
_cell.length_c   1.000
_cell.angle_alpha   90.00
_cell.angle_beta   90.00
_cell.angle_gamma   90.00
#
_symmetry.space_group_name_H-M   'P 1'
#
loop_
_entity.id
_entity.type
_entity.pdbx_description
1 polymer ?
#
loop_
_entity_poly.entity_id
_entity_poly.type
_entity_poly.pdbx_seq_one_letter_code
_entity_poly.pdbx_strand_id
1 'polypeptide(L)'
;ITRTIAIGNVTEEMKEHFTLVMMGMLRLMNAKFLYGCRGLNVDYLARGPLWERGLDFNHGTGHGVGFLSAVHERPNGIRWRIVPERQDSCVLEEGMLTSDEPGLYIEGSHGIRTENLSLCRKAEKNVYGQFMCFENLTFAPIDLDAVDISVMEPSDVRNLNAYHKEVYEKLSPYLTDEENEWLKEATRPIGEDHTWRI
;
A
#
# COMPACT_ATOMS: atom_id res chain seq x y z
N ILE A 1 3.03 0.83 -10.34
CA ILE A 1 1.65 0.78 -9.83
C ILE A 1 0.94 -0.46 -10.33
N THR A 2 0.21 -1.12 -9.44
CA THR A 2 -0.67 -2.25 -9.76
C THR A 2 -2.02 -2.07 -9.06
N ARG A 3 -3.10 -2.35 -9.81
CA ARG A 3 -4.47 -2.48 -9.27
C ARG A 3 -5.07 -3.80 -9.72
N THR A 4 -5.70 -4.48 -8.78
CA THR A 4 -6.60 -5.60 -9.06
C THR A 4 -8.03 -5.05 -9.12
N ILE A 5 -8.81 -5.45 -10.10
CA ILE A 5 -10.16 -4.96 -10.35
C ILE A 5 -11.11 -6.14 -10.36
N ALA A 6 -12.26 -6.01 -9.68
CA ALA A 6 -13.32 -7.00 -9.69
C ALA A 6 -14.09 -6.94 -11.02
N ILE A 7 -14.09 -8.04 -11.77
CA ILE A 7 -14.86 -8.17 -13.01
C ILE A 7 -15.78 -9.39 -12.88
N GLY A 8 -17.09 -9.15 -12.85
CA GLY A 8 -18.08 -10.21 -12.67
C GLY A 8 -18.20 -10.66 -11.20
N ASN A 9 -18.47 -11.95 -11.01
CA ASN A 9 -18.69 -12.49 -9.68
C ASN A 9 -17.38 -12.68 -8.93
N VAL A 10 -17.26 -12.03 -7.77
CA VAL A 10 -16.15 -12.17 -6.83
C VAL A 10 -16.61 -12.98 -5.63
N THR A 11 -15.91 -14.06 -5.31
CA THR A 11 -16.23 -14.89 -4.14
C THR A 11 -15.85 -14.20 -2.84
N GLU A 12 -16.43 -14.61 -1.71
CA GLU A 12 -16.06 -14.07 -0.39
C GLU A 12 -14.57 -14.30 -0.07
N GLU A 13 -14.02 -15.46 -0.47
CA GLU A 13 -12.58 -15.73 -0.34
C GLU A 13 -11.73 -14.71 -1.15
N MET A 14 -12.12 -14.39 -2.38
CA MET A 14 -11.42 -13.39 -3.18
C MET A 14 -11.50 -12.00 -2.56
N LYS A 15 -12.64 -11.63 -1.97
CA LYS A 15 -12.80 -10.34 -1.26
C LYS A 15 -11.95 -10.29 -0.01
N GLU A 16 -11.96 -11.34 0.80
CA GLU A 16 -11.08 -11.43 1.96
C GLU A 16 -9.62 -11.25 1.53
N HIS A 17 -9.15 -12.02 0.55
CA HIS A 17 -7.79 -11.98 0.05
C HIS A 17 -7.42 -10.59 -0.52
N PHE A 18 -8.31 -9.99 -1.27
CA PHE A 18 -8.13 -8.63 -1.79
C PHE A 18 -7.96 -7.61 -0.65
N THR A 19 -8.83 -7.72 0.34
CA THR A 19 -8.83 -6.80 1.49
C THR A 19 -7.56 -6.94 2.32
N LEU A 20 -7.10 -8.18 2.58
CA LEU A 20 -5.85 -8.41 3.32
C LEU A 20 -4.62 -7.82 2.60
N VAL A 21 -4.53 -7.99 1.28
CA VAL A 21 -3.44 -7.40 0.47
C VAL A 21 -3.50 -5.87 0.50
N MET A 22 -4.68 -5.30 0.31
CA MET A 22 -4.90 -3.85 0.39
C MET A 22 -4.54 -3.28 1.78
N MET A 23 -5.00 -3.93 2.86
CA MET A 23 -4.65 -3.54 4.23
C MET A 23 -3.14 -3.52 4.44
N GLY A 24 -2.45 -4.55 3.95
CA GLY A 24 -0.99 -4.63 4.01
C GLY A 24 -0.31 -3.44 3.35
N MET A 25 -0.69 -3.11 2.12
CA MET A 25 -0.17 -1.96 1.38
C MET A 25 -0.45 -0.65 2.14
N LEU A 26 -1.68 -0.41 2.58
CA LEU A 26 -2.05 0.81 3.29
C LEU A 26 -1.36 0.94 4.65
N ARG A 27 -1.17 -0.16 5.40
CA ARG A 27 -0.45 -0.15 6.68
C ARG A 27 1.03 0.20 6.49
N LEU A 28 1.68 -0.36 5.46
CA LEU A 28 3.07 -0.05 5.13
C LEU A 28 3.22 1.39 4.64
N MET A 29 2.35 1.83 3.73
CA MET A 29 2.35 3.22 3.23
C MET A 29 2.21 4.26 4.36
N ASN A 30 1.44 3.95 5.41
CA ASN A 30 1.24 4.83 6.57
C ASN A 30 2.25 4.58 7.71
N ALA A 31 3.32 3.83 7.46
CA ALA A 31 4.30 3.51 8.47
C ALA A 31 5.04 4.74 9.00
N LYS A 32 5.22 4.77 10.32
CA LYS A 32 6.15 5.67 11.01
C LYS A 32 7.18 4.84 11.75
N PHE A 33 8.46 5.13 11.56
CA PHE A 33 9.54 4.34 12.12
C PHE A 33 10.75 5.21 12.49
N LEU A 34 11.61 4.71 13.36
CA LEU A 34 12.85 5.42 13.73
C LEU A 34 13.89 5.31 12.61
N TYR A 35 14.63 6.38 12.39
CA TYR A 35 15.81 6.36 11.53
C TYR A 35 16.78 5.25 11.99
N GLY A 36 17.34 4.55 11.03
CA GLY A 36 18.12 3.33 11.24
C GLY A 36 17.37 2.05 10.89
N CYS A 37 16.05 2.11 10.76
CA CYS A 37 15.26 0.99 10.23
C CYS A 37 15.62 0.71 8.77
N ARG A 38 15.50 -0.57 8.45
CA ARG A 38 15.64 -1.14 7.10
C ARG A 38 14.29 -1.67 6.62
N GLY A 39 14.14 -2.01 5.37
CA GLY A 39 12.92 -2.64 4.86
C GLY A 39 12.48 -3.87 5.65
N LEU A 40 13.44 -4.64 6.19
CA LEU A 40 13.19 -5.76 7.11
C LEU A 40 12.33 -5.39 8.34
N ASN A 41 12.50 -4.17 8.87
CA ASN A 41 11.81 -3.74 10.08
C ASN A 41 10.34 -3.34 9.81
N VAL A 42 10.01 -3.01 8.58
CA VAL A 42 8.67 -2.51 8.19
C VAL A 42 7.87 -3.50 7.34
N ASP A 43 8.51 -4.53 6.79
CA ASP A 43 7.88 -5.55 5.92
C ASP A 43 6.66 -6.22 6.57
N TYR A 44 6.73 -6.48 7.89
CA TYR A 44 5.62 -7.08 8.63
C TYR A 44 4.31 -6.28 8.55
N LEU A 45 4.39 -4.96 8.36
CA LEU A 45 3.18 -4.14 8.21
C LEU A 45 2.36 -4.55 6.98
N ALA A 46 3.04 -4.97 5.91
CA ALA A 46 2.40 -5.47 4.71
C ALA A 46 2.00 -6.95 4.81
N ARG A 47 2.85 -7.78 5.44
CA ARG A 47 2.58 -9.24 5.54
C ARG A 47 1.67 -9.63 6.69
N GLY A 48 1.64 -8.83 7.75
CA GLY A 48 0.90 -9.15 8.97
C GLY A 48 -0.53 -9.62 8.72
N PRO A 49 -1.36 -8.88 7.95
CA PRO A 49 -2.73 -9.29 7.65
C PRO A 49 -2.83 -10.68 7.00
N LEU A 50 -1.90 -11.02 6.11
CA LEU A 50 -1.85 -12.33 5.45
C LEU A 50 -1.36 -13.42 6.41
N TRP A 51 -0.28 -13.16 7.17
CA TRP A 51 0.28 -14.12 8.10
C TRP A 51 -0.68 -14.52 9.23
N GLU A 52 -1.52 -13.60 9.70
CA GLU A 52 -2.59 -13.87 10.65
C GLU A 52 -3.63 -14.88 10.13
N ARG A 53 -3.70 -15.04 8.80
CA ARG A 53 -4.54 -16.03 8.11
C ARG A 53 -3.75 -17.26 7.61
N GLY A 54 -2.46 -17.37 7.92
CA GLY A 54 -1.59 -18.43 7.40
C GLY A 54 -1.29 -18.32 5.91
N LEU A 55 -1.45 -17.13 5.32
CA LEU A 55 -1.19 -16.82 3.92
C LEU A 55 0.11 -16.04 3.77
N ASP A 56 0.75 -16.12 2.61
CA ASP A 56 1.97 -15.36 2.31
C ASP A 56 2.17 -15.21 0.79
N PHE A 57 3.15 -14.39 0.40
CA PHE A 57 3.63 -14.25 -0.97
C PHE A 57 5.15 -14.41 -1.04
N ASN A 58 5.64 -14.97 -2.18
CA ASN A 58 7.03 -15.42 -2.33
C ASN A 58 7.98 -14.38 -2.95
N HIS A 59 7.57 -13.12 -3.06
CA HIS A 59 8.42 -12.03 -3.55
C HIS A 59 8.71 -10.99 -2.47
N GLY A 60 9.56 -10.01 -2.77
CA GLY A 60 9.76 -8.85 -1.89
C GLY A 60 8.51 -7.98 -1.86
N THR A 61 8.24 -7.36 -0.72
CA THR A 61 7.13 -6.40 -0.58
C THR A 61 7.39 -5.11 -1.34
N GLY A 62 8.67 -4.75 -1.53
CA GLY A 62 9.04 -3.57 -2.27
C GLY A 62 10.53 -3.55 -2.64
N HIS A 63 10.85 -2.64 -3.54
CA HIS A 63 12.20 -2.45 -4.08
C HIS A 63 12.45 -0.99 -4.44
N GLY A 64 13.70 -0.57 -4.50
CA GLY A 64 14.09 0.71 -5.09
C GLY A 64 13.74 0.76 -6.57
N VAL A 65 13.41 1.95 -7.06
CA VAL A 65 12.97 2.17 -8.45
C VAL A 65 14.09 2.82 -9.24
N GLY A 66 14.46 2.21 -10.36
CA GLY A 66 15.51 2.68 -11.24
C GLY A 66 15.16 3.94 -12.00
N PHE A 67 16.15 4.80 -12.19
CA PHE A 67 16.00 6.05 -12.93
C PHE A 67 15.76 5.84 -14.43
N LEU A 68 16.44 4.86 -15.01
CA LEU A 68 16.37 4.61 -16.45
C LEU A 68 16.25 3.12 -16.76
N SER A 69 15.11 2.70 -17.29
CA SER A 69 14.80 1.35 -17.78
C SER A 69 14.89 0.20 -16.76
N ALA A 70 15.55 0.36 -15.64
CA ALA A 70 15.67 -0.65 -14.60
C ALA A 70 14.59 -0.43 -13.53
N VAL A 71 13.50 -1.17 -13.60
CA VAL A 71 12.41 -1.05 -12.62
C VAL A 71 12.87 -1.44 -11.21
N HIS A 72 13.79 -2.41 -11.08
CA HIS A 72 14.40 -2.79 -9.80
C HIS A 72 15.78 -2.16 -9.66
N GLU A 73 15.98 -1.30 -8.68
CA GLU A 73 17.27 -0.69 -8.39
C GLU A 73 17.57 -0.73 -6.89
N ARG A 74 18.87 -0.96 -6.59
CA ARG A 74 19.41 -0.87 -5.23
C ARG A 74 19.58 0.59 -4.81
N PRO A 75 19.81 0.89 -3.49
CA PRO A 75 20.18 -0.04 -2.42
C PRO A 75 19.04 -0.48 -1.50
N ASN A 76 17.82 0.03 -1.68
CA ASN A 76 16.69 -0.22 -0.78
C ASN A 76 15.73 -1.29 -1.32
N GLY A 77 15.13 -2.02 -0.40
CA GLY A 77 14.08 -3.00 -0.64
C GLY A 77 13.38 -3.35 0.66
N ILE A 78 12.14 -3.80 0.54
CA ILE A 78 11.31 -4.22 1.68
C ILE A 78 11.11 -5.73 1.57
N ARG A 79 11.64 -6.47 2.57
CA ARG A 79 11.60 -7.94 2.64
C ARG A 79 11.61 -8.38 4.09
N TRP A 80 10.87 -9.45 4.40
CA TRP A 80 10.85 -10.03 5.74
C TRP A 80 12.20 -10.66 6.17
N ARG A 81 13.12 -10.91 5.24
CA ARG A 81 14.46 -11.45 5.48
C ARG A 81 15.52 -10.78 4.62
N ILE A 82 16.75 -10.79 5.07
CA ILE A 82 17.88 -10.34 4.28
C ILE A 82 18.20 -11.41 3.21
N VAL A 83 18.34 -10.96 1.98
CA VAL A 83 18.77 -11.76 0.83
C VAL A 83 20.09 -11.15 0.33
N PRO A 84 21.26 -11.71 0.71
CA PRO A 84 22.58 -11.07 0.44
C PRO A 84 22.81 -10.76 -1.03
N GLU A 85 22.36 -11.62 -1.93
CA GLU A 85 22.52 -11.49 -3.39
C GLU A 85 21.78 -10.27 -3.96
N ARG A 86 20.72 -9.81 -3.27
CA ARG A 86 19.95 -8.65 -3.68
C ARG A 86 20.66 -7.34 -3.35
N GLN A 87 21.42 -7.29 -2.25
CA GLN A 87 22.08 -6.08 -1.76
C GLN A 87 21.11 -4.88 -1.61
N ASP A 88 19.88 -5.16 -1.20
CA ASP A 88 18.78 -4.20 -1.08
C ASP A 88 18.32 -3.97 0.37
N SER A 89 19.19 -4.31 1.35
CA SER A 89 18.89 -4.20 2.77
C SER A 89 19.66 -3.04 3.43
N CYS A 90 19.66 -1.86 2.83
CA CYS A 90 20.22 -0.67 3.45
C CYS A 90 19.27 -0.04 4.49
N VAL A 91 19.77 0.91 5.26
CA VAL A 91 18.94 1.81 6.07
C VAL A 91 18.07 2.64 5.13
N LEU A 92 16.81 2.85 5.51
CA LEU A 92 15.89 3.69 4.73
C LEU A 92 16.24 5.17 4.99
N GLU A 93 16.64 5.85 3.92
CA GLU A 93 17.08 7.25 3.95
C GLU A 93 16.04 8.17 3.29
N GLU A 94 16.03 9.44 3.71
CA GLU A 94 15.22 10.47 3.06
C GLU A 94 15.52 10.56 1.56
N GLY A 95 14.48 10.61 0.75
CA GLY A 95 14.58 10.68 -0.71
C GLY A 95 14.62 9.32 -1.41
N MET A 96 14.71 8.21 -0.69
CA MET A 96 14.60 6.88 -1.28
C MET A 96 13.19 6.62 -1.77
N LEU A 97 13.08 6.29 -3.06
CA LEU A 97 11.85 5.84 -3.68
C LEU A 97 11.78 4.31 -3.57
N THR A 98 10.64 3.79 -3.15
CA THR A 98 10.43 2.34 -3.03
C THR A 98 9.03 1.95 -3.49
N SER A 99 8.88 0.79 -4.11
CA SER A 99 7.56 0.19 -4.31
C SER A 99 7.03 -0.38 -3.00
N ASP A 100 5.71 -0.44 -2.89
CA ASP A 100 4.95 -1.08 -1.82
C ASP A 100 3.90 -1.93 -2.52
N GLU A 101 4.20 -3.24 -2.71
CA GLU A 101 3.52 -4.12 -3.65
C GLU A 101 3.20 -5.52 -3.06
N PRO A 102 2.57 -5.61 -1.89
CA PRO A 102 2.13 -6.92 -1.39
C PRO A 102 1.19 -7.60 -2.37
N GLY A 103 1.14 -8.92 -2.33
CA GLY A 103 0.27 -9.69 -3.20
C GLY A 103 -0.16 -11.01 -2.55
N LEU A 104 -1.03 -11.74 -3.22
CA LEU A 104 -1.41 -13.10 -2.88
C LEU A 104 -1.77 -13.85 -4.15
N TYR A 105 -1.28 -15.07 -4.29
CA TYR A 105 -1.43 -15.85 -5.54
C TYR A 105 -1.85 -17.26 -5.20
N ILE A 106 -3.09 -17.62 -5.56
CA ILE A 106 -3.67 -18.94 -5.34
C ILE A 106 -3.65 -19.70 -6.66
N GLU A 107 -2.84 -20.75 -6.72
CA GLU A 107 -2.66 -21.55 -7.92
C GLU A 107 -3.99 -22.11 -8.44
N GLY A 108 -4.25 -21.90 -9.72
CA GLY A 108 -5.48 -22.37 -10.40
C GLY A 108 -6.74 -21.57 -10.04
N SER A 109 -6.61 -20.48 -9.27
CA SER A 109 -7.74 -19.65 -8.87
C SER A 109 -7.51 -18.17 -9.22
N HIS A 110 -6.82 -17.40 -8.38
CA HIS A 110 -6.68 -15.95 -8.55
C HIS A 110 -5.33 -15.42 -8.08
N GLY A 111 -4.96 -14.25 -8.60
CA GLY A 111 -3.82 -13.48 -8.16
C GLY A 111 -4.24 -12.03 -7.87
N ILE A 112 -3.75 -11.50 -6.76
CA ILE A 112 -4.07 -10.15 -6.30
C ILE A 112 -2.76 -9.43 -5.99
N ARG A 113 -2.62 -8.19 -6.47
CA ARG A 113 -1.56 -7.26 -6.07
C ARG A 113 -2.14 -5.86 -5.99
N THR A 114 -1.81 -5.15 -4.94
CA THR A 114 -2.08 -3.72 -4.83
C THR A 114 -0.74 -3.02 -4.60
N GLU A 115 -0.40 -2.07 -5.47
CA GLU A 115 0.93 -1.46 -5.46
C GLU A 115 0.87 0.05 -5.59
N ASN A 116 1.58 0.72 -4.70
CA ASN A 116 1.89 2.15 -4.77
C ASN A 116 3.41 2.37 -4.77
N LEU A 117 3.82 3.56 -5.16
CA LEU A 117 5.16 4.07 -4.92
C LEU A 117 5.18 4.95 -3.68
N SER A 118 6.20 4.79 -2.86
CA SER A 118 6.38 5.51 -1.61
C SER A 118 7.77 6.17 -1.57
N LEU A 119 7.79 7.43 -1.15
CA LEU A 119 9.01 8.21 -0.97
C LEU A 119 9.33 8.32 0.52
N CYS A 120 10.51 7.87 0.94
CA CYS A 120 10.94 7.99 2.33
C CYS A 120 11.21 9.46 2.69
N ARG A 121 10.62 9.91 3.80
CA ARG A 121 10.71 11.28 4.31
C ARG A 121 11.08 11.31 5.78
N LYS A 122 11.69 12.40 6.22
CA LYS A 122 11.78 12.72 7.65
C LYS A 122 10.42 13.17 8.17
N ALA A 123 10.02 12.57 9.29
CA ALA A 123 8.92 13.02 10.13
C ALA A 123 9.48 13.86 11.31
N GLU A 124 8.80 13.85 12.47
CA GLU A 124 9.25 14.58 13.64
C GLU A 124 10.56 14.04 14.21
N LYS A 125 11.31 14.93 14.86
CA LYS A 125 12.47 14.57 15.69
C LYS A 125 12.16 14.87 17.15
N ASN A 126 12.42 13.94 18.03
CA ASN A 126 12.20 14.09 19.48
C ASN A 126 13.33 13.44 20.29
N VAL A 127 13.11 13.23 21.60
CA VAL A 127 14.09 12.64 22.52
C VAL A 127 14.49 11.20 22.17
N TYR A 128 13.65 10.48 21.41
CA TYR A 128 13.92 9.12 20.95
C TYR A 128 14.69 9.07 19.64
N GLY A 129 14.81 10.18 18.91
CA GLY A 129 15.55 10.27 17.66
C GLY A 129 14.76 10.90 16.52
N GLN A 130 15.26 10.73 15.31
CA GLN A 130 14.60 11.12 14.09
C GLN A 130 13.60 10.05 13.67
N PHE A 131 12.32 10.38 13.57
CA PHE A 131 11.32 9.52 12.95
C PHE A 131 11.29 9.73 11.43
N MET A 132 10.97 8.66 10.73
CA MET A 132 10.79 8.59 9.29
C MET A 132 9.36 8.17 8.97
N CYS A 133 8.89 8.48 7.77
CA CYS A 133 7.59 8.06 7.24
C CYS A 133 7.69 7.87 5.73
N PHE A 134 6.62 7.40 5.13
CA PHE A 134 6.47 7.36 3.68
C PHE A 134 5.48 8.44 3.21
N GLU A 135 5.83 9.09 2.10
CA GLU A 135 4.93 9.95 1.30
C GLU A 135 4.44 9.13 0.11
N ASN A 136 3.13 9.02 -0.05
CA ASN A 136 2.55 8.33 -1.20
C ASN A 136 2.73 9.14 -2.49
N LEU A 137 3.13 8.46 -3.56
CA LEU A 137 3.29 9.07 -4.90
C LEU A 137 2.32 8.50 -5.94
N THR A 138 1.48 7.55 -5.57
CA THR A 138 0.53 6.90 -6.49
C THR A 138 -0.89 7.29 -6.15
N PHE A 139 -1.59 7.88 -7.11
CA PHE A 139 -2.96 8.34 -6.95
C PHE A 139 -3.87 7.62 -7.94
N ALA A 140 -4.35 6.45 -7.55
CA ALA A 140 -5.32 5.65 -8.29
C ALA A 140 -6.30 4.99 -7.31
N PRO A 141 -7.61 4.98 -7.58
CA PRO A 141 -8.59 4.34 -6.71
C PRO A 141 -8.27 2.86 -6.49
N ILE A 142 -8.66 2.36 -5.32
CA ILE A 142 -8.75 0.94 -5.00
C ILE A 142 -10.19 0.52 -5.24
N ASP A 143 -10.39 -0.61 -5.90
CA ASP A 143 -11.74 -1.10 -6.25
C ASP A 143 -12.50 -1.53 -5.00
N LEU A 144 -13.54 -0.77 -4.64
CA LEU A 144 -14.35 -1.00 -3.44
C LEU A 144 -15.28 -2.19 -3.56
N ASP A 145 -15.57 -2.67 -4.77
CA ASP A 145 -16.45 -3.83 -4.98
C ASP A 145 -15.78 -5.15 -4.55
N ALA A 146 -14.44 -5.13 -4.47
CA ALA A 146 -13.64 -6.24 -3.98
C ALA A 146 -13.32 -6.16 -2.47
N VAL A 147 -13.77 -5.12 -1.75
CA VAL A 147 -13.47 -4.93 -0.33
C VAL A 147 -14.50 -5.62 0.55
N ASP A 148 -14.01 -6.42 1.51
CA ASP A 148 -14.78 -6.94 2.63
C ASP A 148 -14.47 -6.14 3.91
N ILE A 149 -15.38 -5.25 4.28
CA ILE A 149 -15.22 -4.40 5.48
C ILE A 149 -15.19 -5.23 6.78
N SER A 150 -15.80 -6.42 6.78
CA SER A 150 -15.92 -7.23 7.99
C SER A 150 -14.57 -7.76 8.51
N VAL A 151 -13.55 -7.81 7.65
CA VAL A 151 -12.20 -8.24 8.02
C VAL A 151 -11.26 -7.07 8.37
N MET A 152 -11.75 -5.83 8.26
CA MET A 152 -10.96 -4.62 8.50
C MET A 152 -11.08 -4.13 9.94
N GLU A 153 -9.96 -3.68 10.50
CA GLU A 153 -9.97 -2.90 11.72
C GLU A 153 -10.43 -1.45 11.44
N PRO A 154 -10.97 -0.74 12.44
CA PRO A 154 -11.35 0.67 12.25
C PRO A 154 -10.22 1.57 11.74
N SER A 155 -8.97 1.25 12.04
CA SER A 155 -7.78 1.94 11.52
C SER A 155 -7.59 1.71 10.02
N ASP A 156 -7.88 0.50 9.53
CA ASP A 156 -7.75 0.18 8.10
C ASP A 156 -8.81 0.90 7.27
N VAL A 157 -10.05 0.98 7.79
CA VAL A 157 -11.13 1.77 7.18
C VAL A 157 -10.72 3.24 7.08
N ARG A 158 -10.19 3.82 8.17
CA ARG A 158 -9.69 5.21 8.14
C ARG A 158 -8.55 5.40 7.13
N ASN A 159 -7.61 4.46 7.05
CA ASN A 159 -6.49 4.52 6.11
C ASN A 159 -6.98 4.50 4.65
N LEU A 160 -7.92 3.61 4.32
CA LEU A 160 -8.49 3.53 2.98
C LEU A 160 -9.26 4.82 2.62
N ASN A 161 -10.11 5.30 3.53
CA ASN A 161 -10.86 6.53 3.32
C ASN A 161 -9.93 7.75 3.17
N ALA A 162 -8.87 7.85 3.98
CA ALA A 162 -7.88 8.91 3.87
C ALA A 162 -7.12 8.86 2.54
N TYR A 163 -6.72 7.66 2.11
CA TYR A 163 -6.10 7.44 0.81
C TYR A 163 -7.02 7.85 -0.35
N HIS A 164 -8.27 7.41 -0.34
CA HIS A 164 -9.25 7.76 -1.37
C HIS A 164 -9.55 9.27 -1.41
N LYS A 165 -9.62 9.90 -0.25
CA LYS A 165 -9.75 11.36 -0.16
C LYS A 165 -8.58 12.06 -0.84
N GLU A 166 -7.34 11.64 -0.56
CA GLU A 166 -6.15 12.19 -1.20
C GLU A 166 -6.16 11.97 -2.71
N VAL A 167 -6.55 10.77 -3.18
CA VAL A 167 -6.71 10.47 -4.61
C VAL A 167 -7.70 11.44 -5.25
N TYR A 168 -8.86 11.63 -4.66
CA TYR A 168 -9.87 12.56 -5.17
C TYR A 168 -9.35 14.00 -5.23
N GLU A 169 -8.78 14.50 -4.14
CA GLU A 169 -8.25 15.87 -4.07
C GLU A 169 -7.14 16.15 -5.08
N LYS A 170 -6.29 15.14 -5.34
CA LYS A 170 -5.18 15.25 -6.29
C LYS A 170 -5.61 15.19 -7.75
N LEU A 171 -6.62 14.40 -8.09
CA LEU A 171 -6.99 14.13 -9.48
C LEU A 171 -8.15 14.99 -9.97
N SER A 172 -9.13 15.28 -9.10
CA SER A 172 -10.35 16.01 -9.50
C SER A 172 -10.12 17.33 -10.26
N PRO A 173 -9.06 18.13 -9.96
CA PRO A 173 -8.84 19.37 -10.69
C PRO A 173 -8.47 19.21 -12.17
N TYR A 174 -8.12 18.00 -12.59
CA TYR A 174 -7.64 17.69 -13.94
C TYR A 174 -8.66 16.92 -14.79
N LEU A 175 -9.82 16.60 -14.23
CA LEU A 175 -10.85 15.76 -14.84
C LEU A 175 -12.04 16.58 -15.32
N THR A 176 -12.76 16.06 -16.29
CA THR A 176 -14.06 16.59 -16.72
C THR A 176 -15.13 16.32 -15.66
N ASP A 177 -16.29 16.94 -15.77
CA ASP A 177 -17.40 16.75 -14.83
C ASP A 177 -17.84 15.26 -14.78
N GLU A 178 -17.92 14.59 -15.93
CA GLU A 178 -18.29 13.16 -16.01
C GLU A 178 -17.25 12.25 -15.34
N GLU A 179 -15.95 12.51 -15.59
CA GLU A 179 -14.85 11.77 -14.97
C GLU A 179 -14.80 12.04 -13.46
N ASN A 180 -15.13 13.25 -13.01
CA ASN A 180 -15.21 13.60 -11.60
C ASN A 180 -16.34 12.87 -10.87
N GLU A 181 -17.51 12.73 -11.49
CA GLU A 181 -18.59 11.93 -10.89
C GLU A 181 -18.18 10.45 -10.75
N TRP A 182 -17.50 9.89 -11.75
CA TRP A 182 -16.94 8.55 -11.65
C TRP A 182 -15.87 8.45 -10.54
N LEU A 183 -14.93 9.40 -10.50
CA LEU A 183 -13.87 9.40 -9.48
C LEU A 183 -14.45 9.51 -8.06
N LYS A 184 -15.46 10.36 -7.88
CA LYS A 184 -16.16 10.53 -6.61
C LYS A 184 -16.79 9.22 -6.12
N GLU A 185 -17.44 8.48 -7.03
CA GLU A 185 -18.01 7.17 -6.72
C GLU A 185 -16.90 6.14 -6.45
N ALA A 186 -15.84 6.11 -7.24
CA ALA A 186 -14.72 5.19 -7.08
C ALA A 186 -13.90 5.45 -5.79
N THR A 187 -13.97 6.66 -5.25
CA THR A 187 -13.27 7.06 -4.02
C THR A 187 -14.20 7.32 -2.83
N ARG A 188 -15.46 6.91 -2.93
CA ARG A 188 -16.44 7.11 -1.85
C ARG A 188 -15.95 6.50 -0.53
N PRO A 189 -16.27 7.09 0.62
CA PRO A 189 -15.92 6.51 1.90
C PRO A 189 -16.68 5.22 2.15
N ILE A 190 -16.05 4.30 2.88
CA ILE A 190 -16.67 3.05 3.33
C ILE A 190 -16.78 3.03 4.86
N GLY A 191 -17.67 2.18 5.38
CA GLY A 191 -17.92 2.06 6.81
C GLY A 191 -18.61 3.31 7.41
N GLU A 192 -18.66 3.40 8.75
CA GLU A 192 -19.26 4.51 9.48
C GLU A 192 -18.28 5.69 9.70
N ASP A 193 -17.43 5.98 8.73
CA ASP A 193 -16.50 7.09 8.86
C ASP A 193 -17.18 8.42 8.51
N HIS A 194 -17.47 9.21 9.53
CA HIS A 194 -18.08 10.54 9.41
C HIS A 194 -17.10 11.65 8.98
N THR A 195 -15.90 11.33 8.56
CA THR A 195 -14.85 12.31 8.20
C THR A 195 -15.08 13.01 6.84
N TRP A 196 -15.97 12.49 6.02
CA TRP A 196 -16.42 13.12 4.76
C TRP A 196 -17.62 14.04 4.96
N ARG A 197 -17.46 15.09 5.76
CA ARG A 197 -18.36 16.26 5.64
C ARG A 197 -17.61 17.33 4.84
N ILE A 198 -17.97 17.45 3.56
CA ILE A 198 -17.64 18.59 2.70
C ILE A 198 -18.44 19.79 3.19
#